data_11f5b4bb228684c985eb5e76af909e98
#
_entry.id   11f5b4bb228684c985eb5e76af909e98
#
_cell.length_a   1.000
_cell.length_b   1.000
_cell.length_c   1.000
_cell.angle_alpha   90.00
_cell.angle_beta   90.00
_cell.angle_gamma   90.00
#
_symmetry.space_group_name_H-M   'P 1'
#
loop_
_entity.id
_entity.type
_entity.pdbx_description
1 polymer ?
#
loop_
_entity_poly.entity_id
_entity_poly.type
_entity_poly.pdbx_seq_one_letter_code
_entity_poly.pdbx_strand_id
1 'polypeptide(L)'
;MKYQLAIIGGGPAGYTAAEAAGKAGLSVVLFEKKSLGGVCLNEGCIPTKTLLYSAKVYDYAKHANKYAVTVPEASFDLGKIVVRKQKVVRKLVLGIKAKLTAHGVNIVTGEATVVDKNTVKCGDETYECDNLLLCAGSDTFIPPIPGVEEVDYWTHRDALDNKEVPASLAIVGGGVIGMEFASFFCSLGVKVTVVEMMDEILGGMDKELSAMLRAEYAKKGIKFLLSTKVVGLSKGEEGITVSYENAEGSGSVTAEKLLMSVGRRPVMKGLGLENLNLELTERKCIKVDEHLQSSVPGVYVCGDLNGVSLLAHTAVREAEVSVHHIIGKEDKMSYQAIPGVVYTNPEIASVGMSEEALKAQGIAYQALKLPMAYSGRFVAENEGVNGVCKVLVAEDGTVLGASMLGNPASELIIVAGMAIEDGKKVEDWKRYVFPHPTAGEIFREF
;
A
#
# COMPACT_ATOMS: atom_id res chain seq x y z
N MET A 1 19.34 9.30 29.61
CA MET A 1 20.37 9.37 28.53
C MET A 1 19.87 10.37 27.50
N LYS A 2 20.78 11.14 26.91
CA LYS A 2 20.43 12.13 25.89
C LYS A 2 20.82 11.63 24.50
N TYR A 3 19.90 11.73 23.55
CA TYR A 3 20.05 11.36 22.14
C TYR A 3 19.91 12.59 21.24
N GLN A 4 20.51 12.58 20.06
CA GLN A 4 20.27 13.62 19.06
C GLN A 4 18.93 13.42 18.34
N LEU A 5 18.49 12.15 18.24
CA LEU A 5 17.20 11.81 17.61
C LEU A 5 16.49 10.69 18.38
N ALA A 6 15.27 10.95 18.80
CA ALA A 6 14.34 9.94 19.31
C ALA A 6 13.26 9.65 18.24
N ILE A 7 12.98 8.38 17.98
CA ILE A 7 12.03 7.94 16.95
C ILE A 7 10.98 7.06 17.60
N ILE A 8 9.70 7.40 17.43
CA ILE A 8 8.56 6.61 17.92
C ILE A 8 7.90 5.86 16.76
N GLY A 9 8.04 4.54 16.75
CA GLY A 9 7.54 3.62 15.72
C GLY A 9 8.65 3.10 14.82
N GLY A 10 8.78 1.76 14.74
CA GLY A 10 9.79 1.04 13.99
C GLY A 10 9.30 0.54 12.61
N GLY A 11 8.28 1.19 12.02
CA GLY A 11 7.80 0.94 10.66
C GLY A 11 8.73 1.49 9.58
N PRO A 12 8.31 1.49 8.28
CA PRO A 12 9.13 1.94 7.16
C PRO A 12 9.79 3.32 7.36
N ALA A 13 9.05 4.32 7.83
CA ALA A 13 9.63 5.62 8.16
C ALA A 13 10.66 5.51 9.29
N GLY A 14 10.29 4.88 10.41
CA GLY A 14 11.12 4.87 11.60
C GLY A 14 12.44 4.11 11.44
N TYR A 15 12.41 2.89 10.87
CA TYR A 15 13.67 2.16 10.68
C TYR A 15 14.56 2.81 9.60
N THR A 16 13.97 3.43 8.57
CA THR A 16 14.76 4.16 7.56
C THR A 16 15.41 5.40 8.15
N ALA A 17 14.65 6.20 8.90
CA ALA A 17 15.21 7.37 9.59
C ALA A 17 16.31 6.97 10.58
N ALA A 18 16.09 5.90 11.36
CA ALA A 18 17.06 5.40 12.32
C ALA A 18 18.37 4.94 11.63
N GLU A 19 18.26 4.21 10.51
CA GLU A 19 19.42 3.78 9.71
C GLU A 19 20.16 5.00 9.13
N ALA A 20 19.42 5.95 8.51
CA ALA A 20 19.99 7.15 7.90
C ALA A 20 20.69 8.04 8.93
N ALA A 21 20.06 8.29 10.07
CA ALA A 21 20.62 9.10 11.15
C ALA A 21 21.85 8.43 11.80
N GLY A 22 21.81 7.11 12.03
CA GLY A 22 22.94 6.36 12.55
C GLY A 22 24.14 6.36 11.58
N LYS A 23 23.88 6.20 10.26
CA LYS A 23 24.91 6.37 9.22
C LYS A 23 25.54 7.76 9.20
N ALA A 24 24.77 8.79 9.50
CA ALA A 24 25.25 10.16 9.62
C ALA A 24 25.98 10.43 10.95
N GLY A 25 26.11 9.44 11.84
CA GLY A 25 26.83 9.55 13.11
C GLY A 25 26.03 10.13 14.26
N LEU A 26 24.69 10.28 14.12
CA LEU A 26 23.85 10.73 15.21
C LEU A 26 23.66 9.64 16.27
N SER A 27 23.55 10.04 17.54
CA SER A 27 23.04 9.16 18.60
C SER A 27 21.52 9.02 18.46
N VAL A 28 21.04 7.79 18.21
CA VAL A 28 19.64 7.50 17.90
C VAL A 28 19.04 6.50 18.89
N VAL A 29 17.82 6.79 19.37
CA VAL A 29 16.97 5.81 20.04
C VAL A 29 15.70 5.60 19.24
N LEU A 30 15.33 4.33 18.99
CA LEU A 30 14.12 3.91 18.28
C LEU A 30 13.25 3.09 19.21
N PHE A 31 12.01 3.54 19.41
CA PHE A 31 11.00 2.83 20.20
C PHE A 31 10.06 2.06 19.28
N GLU A 32 9.89 0.75 19.54
CA GLU A 32 8.92 -0.09 18.83
C GLU A 32 8.15 -0.96 19.82
N LYS A 33 6.82 -0.87 19.78
CA LYS A 33 5.97 -1.57 20.76
C LYS A 33 5.68 -3.04 20.43
N LYS A 34 5.81 -3.45 19.16
CA LYS A 34 5.53 -4.83 18.72
C LYS A 34 6.74 -5.46 18.04
N SER A 35 6.96 -5.11 16.78
CA SER A 35 8.01 -5.71 15.95
C SER A 35 8.56 -4.70 14.96
N LEU A 36 9.88 -4.64 14.82
CA LEU A 36 10.54 -3.85 13.78
C LEU A 36 9.98 -4.17 12.40
N GLY A 37 9.89 -3.16 11.55
CA GLY A 37 9.27 -3.25 10.24
C GLY A 37 7.82 -2.79 10.19
N GLY A 38 7.18 -2.62 11.37
CA GLY A 38 5.81 -2.12 11.51
C GLY A 38 4.77 -2.95 10.76
N VAL A 39 3.63 -2.34 10.45
CA VAL A 39 2.52 -3.01 9.74
C VAL A 39 2.95 -3.52 8.38
N CYS A 40 3.65 -2.71 7.58
CA CYS A 40 4.05 -3.09 6.22
C CYS A 40 4.80 -4.42 6.17
N LEU A 41 5.83 -4.59 7.00
CA LEU A 41 6.66 -5.79 6.97
C LEU A 41 6.02 -6.99 7.67
N ASN A 42 5.29 -6.77 8.78
CA ASN A 42 4.78 -7.86 9.61
C ASN A 42 3.34 -8.25 9.28
N GLU A 43 2.48 -7.28 8.97
CA GLU A 43 1.03 -7.43 8.89
C GLU A 43 0.43 -6.82 7.61
N GLY A 44 1.23 -6.45 6.59
CA GLY A 44 0.76 -5.71 5.41
C GLY A 44 1.44 -6.11 4.11
N CYS A 45 2.32 -5.25 3.60
CA CYS A 45 2.90 -5.36 2.25
C CYS A 45 3.58 -6.71 1.99
N ILE A 46 4.59 -7.05 2.77
CA ILE A 46 5.42 -8.24 2.52
C ILE A 46 4.65 -9.55 2.72
N PRO A 47 3.90 -9.73 3.82
CA PRO A 47 3.10 -10.94 3.99
C PRO A 47 2.06 -11.10 2.87
N THR A 48 1.35 -10.03 2.49
CA THR A 48 0.35 -10.07 1.42
C THR A 48 0.98 -10.45 0.08
N LYS A 49 2.09 -9.80 -0.32
CA LYS A 49 2.80 -10.11 -1.58
C LYS A 49 3.37 -11.52 -1.58
N THR A 50 3.75 -12.05 -0.41
CA THR A 50 4.18 -13.45 -0.27
C THR A 50 3.03 -14.43 -0.52
N LEU A 51 1.82 -14.14 -0.04
CA LEU A 51 0.62 -14.93 -0.31
C LEU A 51 0.22 -14.83 -1.79
N LEU A 52 0.15 -13.62 -2.32
CA LEU A 52 -0.21 -13.35 -3.73
C LEU A 52 0.74 -14.06 -4.71
N TYR A 53 2.05 -14.08 -4.41
CA TYR A 53 3.00 -14.80 -5.25
C TYR A 53 2.78 -16.30 -5.22
N SER A 54 2.42 -16.88 -4.06
CA SER A 54 2.06 -18.31 -3.98
C SER A 54 0.78 -18.61 -4.77
N ALA A 55 -0.23 -17.75 -4.72
CA ALA A 55 -1.44 -17.85 -5.52
C ALA A 55 -1.15 -17.72 -7.03
N LYS A 56 -0.27 -16.79 -7.42
CA LYS A 56 0.18 -16.61 -8.81
C LYS A 56 0.86 -17.87 -9.36
N VAL A 57 1.75 -18.49 -8.57
CA VAL A 57 2.40 -19.75 -8.94
C VAL A 57 1.37 -20.88 -9.10
N TYR A 58 0.39 -20.94 -8.21
CA TYR A 58 -0.69 -21.93 -8.30
C TYR A 58 -1.56 -21.72 -9.54
N ASP A 59 -1.91 -20.45 -9.85
CA ASP A 59 -2.65 -20.10 -11.07
C ASP A 59 -1.88 -20.48 -12.34
N TYR A 60 -0.56 -20.24 -12.39
CA TYR A 60 0.27 -20.69 -13.49
C TYR A 60 0.28 -22.21 -13.64
N ALA A 61 0.36 -22.95 -12.54
CA ALA A 61 0.31 -24.40 -12.57
C ALA A 61 -1.04 -24.92 -13.10
N LYS A 62 -2.18 -24.33 -12.65
CA LYS A 62 -3.53 -24.70 -13.15
C LYS A 62 -3.72 -24.42 -14.64
N HIS A 63 -3.08 -23.38 -15.17
CA HIS A 63 -3.26 -22.92 -16.53
C HIS A 63 -2.00 -23.12 -17.40
N ALA A 64 -1.10 -24.01 -16.99
CA ALA A 64 0.18 -24.25 -17.64
C ALA A 64 0.04 -24.70 -19.11
N ASN A 65 -1.10 -25.31 -19.47
CA ASN A 65 -1.42 -25.71 -20.84
C ASN A 65 -1.44 -24.54 -21.82
N LYS A 66 -1.70 -23.31 -21.39
CA LYS A 66 -1.57 -22.10 -22.22
C LYS A 66 -0.15 -21.92 -22.76
N TYR A 67 0.84 -22.42 -22.02
CA TYR A 67 2.25 -22.32 -22.36
C TYR A 67 2.81 -23.67 -22.85
N ALA A 68 1.92 -24.57 -23.32
CA ALA A 68 2.27 -25.94 -23.79
C ALA A 68 3.00 -26.78 -22.71
N VAL A 69 2.78 -26.49 -21.42
CA VAL A 69 3.32 -27.24 -20.28
C VAL A 69 2.21 -28.09 -19.68
N THR A 70 2.47 -29.38 -19.49
CA THR A 70 1.53 -30.33 -18.89
C THR A 70 1.79 -30.40 -17.38
N VAL A 71 0.79 -30.03 -16.58
CA VAL A 71 0.78 -30.24 -15.14
C VAL A 71 -0.41 -31.15 -14.82
N PRO A 72 -0.16 -32.44 -14.44
CA PRO A 72 -1.25 -33.41 -14.25
C PRO A 72 -2.24 -32.99 -13.16
N GLU A 73 -1.73 -32.46 -12.06
CA GLU A 73 -2.54 -31.95 -10.94
C GLU A 73 -1.79 -30.82 -10.24
N ALA A 74 -2.47 -29.69 -10.02
CA ALA A 74 -1.96 -28.60 -9.21
C ALA A 74 -2.71 -28.55 -7.89
N SER A 75 -1.99 -28.60 -6.78
CA SER A 75 -2.54 -28.48 -5.44
C SER A 75 -1.78 -27.46 -4.60
N PHE A 76 -2.39 -27.00 -3.51
CA PHE A 76 -1.76 -26.08 -2.55
C PHE A 76 -2.08 -26.50 -1.12
N ASP A 77 -1.30 -26.02 -0.17
CA ASP A 77 -1.51 -26.16 1.27
C ASP A 77 -1.40 -24.75 1.88
N LEU A 78 -2.54 -24.20 2.27
CA LEU A 78 -2.61 -22.84 2.81
C LEU A 78 -1.79 -22.69 4.10
N GLY A 79 -1.78 -23.73 4.96
CA GLY A 79 -0.94 -23.73 6.16
C GLY A 79 0.54 -23.60 5.85
N LYS A 80 1.05 -24.32 4.81
CA LYS A 80 2.44 -24.17 4.34
C LYS A 80 2.71 -22.82 3.68
N ILE A 81 1.75 -22.24 2.98
CA ILE A 81 1.85 -20.89 2.42
C ILE A 81 2.02 -19.87 3.55
N VAL A 82 1.22 -19.98 4.62
CA VAL A 82 1.34 -19.12 5.81
C VAL A 82 2.69 -19.29 6.51
N VAL A 83 3.19 -20.52 6.66
CA VAL A 83 4.53 -20.79 7.22
C VAL A 83 5.63 -20.16 6.34
N ARG A 84 5.51 -20.26 5.01
CA ARG A 84 6.43 -19.60 4.08
C ARG A 84 6.43 -18.07 4.28
N LYS A 85 5.25 -17.46 4.38
CA LYS A 85 5.08 -16.03 4.67
C LYS A 85 5.81 -15.63 5.95
N GLN A 86 5.62 -16.37 7.05
CA GLN A 86 6.28 -16.10 8.33
C GLN A 86 7.80 -16.18 8.24
N LYS A 87 8.36 -17.13 7.48
CA LYS A 87 9.81 -17.23 7.24
C LYS A 87 10.35 -16.01 6.50
N VAL A 88 9.64 -15.52 5.47
CA VAL A 88 10.04 -14.33 4.71
C VAL A 88 10.06 -13.11 5.61
N VAL A 89 8.97 -12.86 6.36
CA VAL A 89 8.86 -11.74 7.30
C VAL A 89 9.99 -11.78 8.33
N ARG A 90 10.19 -12.93 9.00
CA ARG A 90 11.24 -13.08 10.01
C ARG A 90 12.63 -12.76 9.46
N LYS A 91 12.96 -13.24 8.25
CA LYS A 91 14.25 -12.96 7.61
C LYS A 91 14.49 -11.46 7.43
N LEU A 92 13.47 -10.73 6.98
CA LEU A 92 13.56 -9.29 6.73
C LEU A 92 13.62 -8.47 8.02
N VAL A 93 12.85 -8.84 9.05
CA VAL A 93 12.92 -8.21 10.39
C VAL A 93 14.32 -8.35 10.99
N LEU A 94 14.92 -9.54 10.90
CA LEU A 94 16.29 -9.77 11.37
C LEU A 94 17.30 -8.92 10.58
N GLY A 95 17.10 -8.76 9.27
CA GLY A 95 17.92 -7.89 8.42
C GLY A 95 17.86 -6.42 8.84
N ILE A 96 16.66 -5.90 9.14
CA ILE A 96 16.49 -4.53 9.65
C ILE A 96 17.21 -4.39 11.00
N LYS A 97 16.98 -5.30 11.94
CA LYS A 97 17.63 -5.26 13.26
C LYS A 97 19.16 -5.24 13.15
N ALA A 98 19.72 -6.11 12.30
CA ALA A 98 21.17 -6.16 12.08
C ALA A 98 21.72 -4.84 11.53
N LYS A 99 21.04 -4.22 10.54
CA LYS A 99 21.44 -2.91 10.00
C LYS A 99 21.42 -1.80 11.05
N LEU A 100 20.34 -1.70 11.81
CA LEU A 100 20.20 -0.68 12.85
C LEU A 100 21.28 -0.83 13.93
N THR A 101 21.53 -2.08 14.37
CA THR A 101 22.59 -2.37 15.35
C THR A 101 24.00 -2.02 14.80
N ALA A 102 24.27 -2.30 13.52
CA ALA A 102 25.54 -1.97 12.88
C ALA A 102 25.79 -0.46 12.81
N HIS A 103 24.74 0.37 12.83
CA HIS A 103 24.84 1.83 12.85
C HIS A 103 24.63 2.45 14.24
N GLY A 104 24.75 1.65 15.31
CA GLY A 104 24.74 2.14 16.68
C GLY A 104 23.37 2.63 17.19
N VAL A 105 22.27 2.25 16.51
CA VAL A 105 20.92 2.62 16.93
C VAL A 105 20.53 1.85 18.20
N ASN A 106 20.11 2.57 19.24
CA ASN A 106 19.54 1.97 20.44
C ASN A 106 18.06 1.61 20.15
N ILE A 107 17.74 0.32 20.17
CA ILE A 107 16.38 -0.17 19.92
C ILE A 107 15.74 -0.51 21.26
N VAL A 108 14.70 0.23 21.63
CA VAL A 108 13.90 0.02 22.84
C VAL A 108 12.56 -0.61 22.48
N THR A 109 12.31 -1.80 23.01
CA THR A 109 11.02 -2.47 22.83
C THR A 109 10.06 -2.02 23.92
N GLY A 110 8.99 -1.35 23.53
CA GLY A 110 7.98 -0.85 24.47
C GLY A 110 7.14 0.26 23.87
N GLU A 111 6.06 0.57 24.57
CA GLU A 111 5.14 1.64 24.20
C GLU A 111 5.72 2.96 24.71
N ALA A 112 6.06 3.85 23.77
CA ALA A 112 6.66 5.14 24.05
C ALA A 112 5.61 6.26 24.03
N THR A 113 5.72 7.17 24.98
CA THR A 113 4.82 8.32 25.12
C THR A 113 5.63 9.62 25.19
N VAL A 114 5.23 10.62 24.45
CA VAL A 114 5.81 11.96 24.46
C VAL A 114 5.44 12.68 25.76
N VAL A 115 6.44 13.12 26.51
CA VAL A 115 6.25 13.95 27.70
C VAL A 115 6.28 15.43 27.31
N ASP A 116 7.26 15.79 26.50
CA ASP A 116 7.40 17.09 25.84
C ASP A 116 8.24 16.91 24.54
N LYS A 117 8.51 18.00 23.80
CA LYS A 117 9.23 17.93 22.51
C LYS A 117 10.66 17.36 22.60
N ASN A 118 11.25 17.33 23.79
CA ASN A 118 12.61 16.85 24.04
C ASN A 118 12.66 15.61 24.94
N THR A 119 11.50 15.09 25.37
CA THR A 119 11.42 14.03 26.37
C THR A 119 10.42 12.95 25.97
N VAL A 120 10.87 11.71 25.91
CA VAL A 120 10.06 10.52 25.63
C VAL A 120 10.14 9.58 26.83
N LYS A 121 9.02 9.02 27.26
CA LYS A 121 8.92 7.99 28.30
C LYS A 121 8.60 6.64 27.66
N CYS A 122 9.29 5.59 28.09
CA CYS A 122 8.98 4.21 27.72
C CYS A 122 9.11 3.31 28.95
N GLY A 123 7.99 2.73 29.42
CA GLY A 123 7.94 2.07 30.73
C GLY A 123 8.26 3.06 31.85
N ASP A 124 9.20 2.71 32.72
CA ASP A 124 9.66 3.57 33.83
C ASP A 124 10.83 4.48 33.47
N GLU A 125 11.38 4.33 32.25
CA GLU A 125 12.54 5.09 31.81
C GLU A 125 12.15 6.33 31.01
N THR A 126 12.97 7.39 31.16
CA THR A 126 12.84 8.65 30.43
C THR A 126 14.08 8.90 29.56
N TYR A 127 13.85 9.32 28.34
CA TYR A 127 14.86 9.56 27.31
C TYR A 127 14.80 11.01 26.84
N GLU A 128 15.91 11.72 26.94
CA GLU A 128 16.00 13.09 26.43
C GLU A 128 16.49 13.07 24.97
N CYS A 129 15.99 13.99 24.14
CA CYS A 129 16.38 14.13 22.75
C CYS A 129 16.46 15.58 22.30
N ASP A 130 17.31 15.84 21.30
CA ASP A 130 17.37 17.13 20.62
C ASP A 130 16.24 17.27 19.58
N ASN A 131 15.95 16.18 18.85
CA ASN A 131 14.89 16.08 17.86
C ASN A 131 14.01 14.85 18.13
N LEU A 132 12.71 14.99 17.86
CA LEU A 132 11.71 13.93 17.96
C LEU A 132 11.10 13.63 16.58
N LEU A 133 11.09 12.36 16.19
CA LEU A 133 10.43 11.88 14.95
C LEU A 133 9.29 10.93 15.27
N LEU A 134 8.08 11.31 14.87
CA LEU A 134 6.85 10.54 15.07
C LEU A 134 6.52 9.69 13.83
N CYS A 135 6.57 8.35 13.96
CA CYS A 135 6.37 7.37 12.90
C CYS A 135 5.39 6.26 13.32
N ALA A 136 4.38 6.56 14.14
CA ALA A 136 3.49 5.56 14.74
C ALA A 136 2.51 4.91 13.73
N GLY A 137 2.45 5.41 12.49
CA GLY A 137 1.69 4.81 11.40
C GLY A 137 0.17 4.92 11.57
N SER A 138 -0.55 3.94 11.06
CA SER A 138 -2.01 3.86 11.08
C SER A 138 -2.50 2.48 11.48
N ASP A 139 -3.80 2.39 11.81
CA ASP A 139 -4.48 1.11 12.04
C ASP A 139 -5.74 0.98 11.19
N THR A 140 -6.29 -0.23 11.09
CA THR A 140 -7.50 -0.54 10.35
C THR A 140 -8.67 0.28 10.89
N PHE A 141 -9.39 0.93 10.00
CA PHE A 141 -10.62 1.60 10.35
C PHE A 141 -11.80 0.63 10.25
N ILE A 142 -12.55 0.49 11.34
CA ILE A 142 -13.81 -0.23 11.37
C ILE A 142 -14.93 0.80 11.51
N PRO A 143 -15.80 0.96 10.50
CA PRO A 143 -16.91 1.89 10.58
C PRO A 143 -17.98 1.37 11.56
N PRO A 144 -18.74 2.27 12.19
CA PRO A 144 -19.81 1.91 13.14
C PRO A 144 -21.06 1.41 12.37
N ILE A 145 -20.95 0.22 11.76
CA ILE A 145 -22.04 -0.45 11.08
C ILE A 145 -22.89 -1.18 12.12
N PRO A 146 -24.23 -1.06 12.11
CA PRO A 146 -25.11 -1.84 12.98
C PRO A 146 -24.79 -3.33 12.95
N GLY A 147 -24.58 -3.95 14.11
CA GLY A 147 -24.24 -5.37 14.25
C GLY A 147 -22.75 -5.71 14.08
N VAL A 148 -21.88 -4.74 13.87
CA VAL A 148 -20.43 -5.00 13.69
C VAL A 148 -19.79 -5.66 14.89
N GLU A 149 -20.21 -5.34 16.10
CA GLU A 149 -19.72 -5.94 17.35
C GLU A 149 -20.28 -7.35 17.61
N GLU A 150 -21.28 -7.78 16.82
CA GLU A 150 -21.95 -9.07 16.97
C GLU A 150 -21.43 -10.15 16.02
N VAL A 151 -20.52 -9.79 15.11
CA VAL A 151 -19.99 -10.67 14.08
C VAL A 151 -18.47 -10.83 14.16
N ASP A 152 -17.96 -12.01 13.86
CA ASP A 152 -16.53 -12.33 13.81
C ASP A 152 -15.97 -11.95 12.45
N TYR A 153 -15.78 -10.64 12.21
CA TYR A 153 -15.16 -10.18 10.96
C TYR A 153 -13.63 -10.31 10.98
N TRP A 154 -13.06 -10.49 9.82
CA TRP A 154 -11.63 -10.42 9.59
C TRP A 154 -11.17 -9.01 9.28
N THR A 155 -9.98 -8.69 9.73
CA THR A 155 -9.13 -7.64 9.19
C THR A 155 -8.06 -8.26 8.28
N HIS A 156 -7.18 -7.44 7.72
CA HIS A 156 -6.00 -7.94 6.99
C HIS A 156 -5.14 -8.89 7.83
N ARG A 157 -5.08 -8.73 9.16
CA ARG A 157 -4.31 -9.59 10.08
C ARG A 157 -4.87 -11.00 10.10
N ASP A 158 -6.16 -11.12 10.26
CA ASP A 158 -6.86 -12.41 10.32
C ASP A 158 -6.77 -13.14 8.99
N ALA A 159 -6.95 -12.42 7.87
CA ALA A 159 -6.83 -12.97 6.53
C ALA A 159 -5.41 -13.46 6.21
N LEU A 160 -4.37 -12.77 6.72
CA LEU A 160 -2.96 -13.15 6.53
C LEU A 160 -2.55 -14.39 7.31
N ASP A 161 -3.15 -14.65 8.48
CA ASP A 161 -2.80 -15.77 9.36
C ASP A 161 -3.77 -16.95 9.27
N ASN A 162 -4.82 -16.81 8.47
CA ASN A 162 -5.79 -17.88 8.23
C ASN A 162 -5.13 -19.07 7.51
N LYS A 163 -5.42 -20.28 8.01
CA LYS A 163 -4.86 -21.55 7.51
C LYS A 163 -5.89 -22.44 6.82
N GLU A 164 -7.14 -22.04 6.84
CA GLU A 164 -8.27 -22.79 6.28
C GLU A 164 -8.86 -22.01 5.11
N VAL A 165 -9.20 -22.69 4.04
CA VAL A 165 -9.82 -22.04 2.86
C VAL A 165 -11.32 -21.93 3.11
N PRO A 166 -11.89 -20.73 3.27
CA PRO A 166 -13.32 -20.59 3.47
C PRO A 166 -14.07 -20.93 2.17
N ALA A 167 -15.29 -21.44 2.29
CA ALA A 167 -16.14 -21.69 1.11
C ALA A 167 -16.55 -20.38 0.41
N SER A 168 -16.73 -19.31 1.19
CA SER A 168 -17.10 -17.99 0.67
C SER A 168 -16.57 -16.84 1.53
N LEU A 169 -16.30 -15.71 0.90
CA LEU A 169 -15.78 -14.49 1.53
C LEU A 169 -16.54 -13.27 1.02
N ALA A 170 -17.15 -12.52 1.92
CA ALA A 170 -17.62 -11.17 1.64
C ALA A 170 -16.51 -10.17 2.01
N ILE A 171 -16.23 -9.21 1.16
CA ILE A 171 -15.24 -8.15 1.39
C ILE A 171 -15.96 -6.82 1.34
N VAL A 172 -15.93 -6.08 2.44
CA VAL A 172 -16.43 -4.70 2.50
C VAL A 172 -15.27 -3.75 2.26
N GLY A 173 -15.32 -3.06 1.11
CA GLY A 173 -14.30 -2.18 0.58
C GLY A 173 -13.50 -2.79 -0.57
N GLY A 174 -13.66 -2.21 -1.77
CA GLY A 174 -12.96 -2.57 -3.01
C GLY A 174 -11.67 -1.79 -3.25
N GLY A 175 -11.05 -1.25 -2.19
CA GLY A 175 -9.73 -0.62 -2.26
C GLY A 175 -8.60 -1.62 -2.44
N VAL A 176 -7.34 -1.13 -2.40
CA VAL A 176 -6.12 -1.93 -2.65
C VAL A 176 -6.09 -3.22 -1.82
N ILE A 177 -6.31 -3.11 -0.51
CA ILE A 177 -6.26 -4.27 0.41
C ILE A 177 -7.36 -5.26 0.07
N GLY A 178 -8.60 -4.78 -0.12
CA GLY A 178 -9.74 -5.63 -0.46
C GLY A 178 -9.54 -6.37 -1.77
N MET A 179 -9.03 -5.69 -2.80
CA MET A 179 -8.80 -6.30 -4.11
C MET A 179 -7.62 -7.28 -4.11
N GLU A 180 -6.56 -7.04 -3.35
CA GLU A 180 -5.46 -7.99 -3.21
C GLU A 180 -5.93 -9.29 -2.52
N PHE A 181 -6.72 -9.20 -1.45
CA PHE A 181 -7.31 -10.40 -0.83
C PHE A 181 -8.37 -11.04 -1.72
N ALA A 182 -9.20 -10.27 -2.43
CA ALA A 182 -10.14 -10.81 -3.42
C ALA A 182 -9.40 -11.64 -4.48
N SER A 183 -8.28 -11.12 -5.00
CA SER A 183 -7.40 -11.82 -5.94
C SER A 183 -6.85 -13.12 -5.34
N PHE A 184 -6.30 -13.04 -4.13
CA PHE A 184 -5.72 -14.18 -3.44
C PHE A 184 -6.73 -15.31 -3.24
N PHE A 185 -7.85 -15.01 -2.59
CA PHE A 185 -8.86 -16.02 -2.27
C PHE A 185 -9.58 -16.56 -3.51
N CYS A 186 -9.81 -15.73 -4.52
CA CYS A 186 -10.35 -16.17 -5.82
C CYS A 186 -9.43 -17.19 -6.49
N SER A 187 -8.12 -16.99 -6.49
CA SER A 187 -7.15 -17.95 -7.03
C SER A 187 -7.19 -19.31 -6.31
N LEU A 188 -7.52 -19.30 -5.02
CA LEU A 188 -7.70 -20.52 -4.22
C LEU A 188 -9.08 -21.18 -4.37
N GLY A 189 -9.99 -20.62 -5.18
CA GLY A 189 -11.31 -21.18 -5.47
C GLY A 189 -12.41 -20.73 -4.52
N VAL A 190 -12.17 -19.74 -3.65
CA VAL A 190 -13.17 -19.16 -2.75
C VAL A 190 -14.19 -18.35 -3.54
N LYS A 191 -15.47 -18.46 -3.20
CA LYS A 191 -16.53 -17.60 -3.75
C LYS A 191 -16.44 -16.22 -3.11
N VAL A 192 -15.94 -15.22 -3.86
CA VAL A 192 -15.73 -13.86 -3.35
C VAL A 192 -16.82 -12.91 -3.82
N THR A 193 -17.35 -12.10 -2.88
CA THR A 193 -18.19 -10.95 -3.19
C THR A 193 -17.59 -9.68 -2.59
N VAL A 194 -17.35 -8.66 -3.42
CA VAL A 194 -16.83 -7.35 -2.99
C VAL A 194 -18.00 -6.37 -2.96
N VAL A 195 -18.21 -5.72 -1.81
CA VAL A 195 -19.19 -4.65 -1.63
C VAL A 195 -18.45 -3.33 -1.53
N GLU A 196 -18.65 -2.44 -2.51
CA GLU A 196 -17.95 -1.16 -2.60
C GLU A 196 -18.95 0.00 -2.68
N MET A 197 -18.76 1.00 -1.82
CA MET A 197 -19.61 2.17 -1.75
C MET A 197 -19.42 3.12 -2.95
N MET A 198 -18.21 3.15 -3.50
CA MET A 198 -17.88 3.95 -4.67
C MET A 198 -18.43 3.30 -5.95
N ASP A 199 -18.47 4.07 -7.03
CA ASP A 199 -18.95 3.63 -8.34
C ASP A 199 -17.92 2.77 -9.11
N GLU A 200 -16.68 2.66 -8.60
CA GLU A 200 -15.66 1.76 -9.11
C GLU A 200 -14.69 1.31 -7.99
N ILE A 201 -14.05 0.17 -8.17
CA ILE A 201 -12.99 -0.34 -7.29
C ILE A 201 -11.73 0.54 -7.40
N LEU A 202 -10.81 0.41 -6.43
CA LEU A 202 -9.50 1.07 -6.43
C LEU A 202 -9.60 2.60 -6.53
N GLY A 203 -10.49 3.20 -5.75
CA GLY A 203 -10.64 4.65 -5.70
C GLY A 203 -9.30 5.39 -5.60
N GLY A 204 -9.11 6.41 -6.45
CA GLY A 204 -7.86 7.17 -6.57
C GLY A 204 -6.89 6.66 -7.65
N MET A 205 -7.12 5.48 -8.26
CA MET A 205 -6.43 5.02 -9.46
C MET A 205 -7.20 5.38 -10.74
N ASP A 206 -6.60 5.14 -11.89
CA ASP A 206 -7.26 5.33 -13.19
C ASP A 206 -8.54 4.48 -13.28
N LYS A 207 -9.67 5.16 -13.44
CA LYS A 207 -11.00 4.53 -13.38
C LYS A 207 -11.26 3.56 -14.53
N GLU A 208 -10.74 3.86 -15.74
CA GLU A 208 -10.86 2.96 -16.89
C GLU A 208 -10.10 1.65 -16.66
N LEU A 209 -8.85 1.75 -16.18
CA LEU A 209 -8.04 0.57 -15.92
C LEU A 209 -8.57 -0.23 -14.73
N SER A 210 -9.13 0.43 -13.72
CA SER A 210 -9.82 -0.22 -12.60
C SER A 210 -11.03 -1.02 -13.07
N ALA A 211 -11.85 -0.45 -13.96
CA ALA A 211 -12.99 -1.14 -14.58
C ALA A 211 -12.55 -2.35 -15.42
N MET A 212 -11.44 -2.23 -16.16
CA MET A 212 -10.87 -3.35 -16.92
C MET A 212 -10.43 -4.49 -15.97
N LEU A 213 -9.71 -4.16 -14.89
CA LEU A 213 -9.31 -5.14 -13.88
C LEU A 213 -10.52 -5.83 -13.24
N ARG A 214 -11.54 -5.05 -12.87
CA ARG A 214 -12.80 -5.58 -12.30
C ARG A 214 -13.49 -6.55 -13.28
N ALA A 215 -13.54 -6.21 -14.57
CA ALA A 215 -14.12 -7.07 -15.59
C ALA A 215 -13.35 -8.41 -15.72
N GLU A 216 -12.02 -8.40 -15.62
CA GLU A 216 -11.23 -9.63 -15.62
C GLU A 216 -11.53 -10.51 -14.38
N TYR A 217 -11.68 -9.90 -13.20
CA TYR A 217 -12.04 -10.64 -11.99
C TYR A 217 -13.50 -11.11 -11.96
N ALA A 218 -14.40 -10.38 -12.57
CA ALA A 218 -15.78 -10.83 -12.76
C ALA A 218 -15.85 -12.11 -13.63
N LYS A 219 -15.03 -12.20 -14.68
CA LYS A 219 -14.87 -13.44 -15.49
C LYS A 219 -14.32 -14.61 -14.66
N LYS A 220 -13.46 -14.33 -13.65
CA LYS A 220 -12.96 -15.33 -12.70
C LYS A 220 -13.96 -15.72 -11.62
N GLY A 221 -15.16 -15.09 -11.59
CA GLY A 221 -16.26 -15.42 -10.68
C GLY A 221 -16.37 -14.53 -9.45
N ILE A 222 -15.60 -13.45 -9.31
CA ILE A 222 -15.82 -12.47 -8.25
C ILE A 222 -17.08 -11.66 -8.56
N LYS A 223 -17.99 -11.55 -7.58
CA LYS A 223 -19.14 -10.65 -7.64
C LYS A 223 -18.78 -9.28 -7.11
N PHE A 224 -19.20 -8.24 -7.80
CA PHE A 224 -19.02 -6.85 -7.39
C PHE A 224 -20.36 -6.17 -7.20
N LEU A 225 -20.54 -5.56 -6.04
CA LEU A 225 -21.67 -4.69 -5.71
C LEU A 225 -21.08 -3.27 -5.54
N LEU A 226 -21.10 -2.50 -6.64
CA LEU A 226 -20.63 -1.13 -6.67
C LEU A 226 -21.74 -0.15 -6.29
N SER A 227 -21.37 1.09 -5.92
CA SER A 227 -22.32 2.10 -5.44
C SER A 227 -23.25 1.56 -4.34
N THR A 228 -22.72 0.64 -3.50
CA THR A 228 -23.49 -0.15 -2.54
C THR A 228 -23.01 0.12 -1.12
N LYS A 229 -23.90 0.69 -0.30
CA LYS A 229 -23.65 1.02 1.09
C LYS A 229 -24.05 -0.14 1.99
N VAL A 230 -23.12 -0.62 2.82
CA VAL A 230 -23.44 -1.59 3.88
C VAL A 230 -24.18 -0.86 5.00
N VAL A 231 -25.33 -1.41 5.41
CA VAL A 231 -26.23 -0.81 6.41
C VAL A 231 -26.43 -1.68 7.65
N GLY A 232 -25.98 -2.94 7.63
CA GLY A 232 -26.07 -3.82 8.78
C GLY A 232 -25.28 -5.11 8.60
N LEU A 233 -24.91 -5.72 9.72
CA LEU A 233 -24.24 -7.01 9.79
C LEU A 233 -24.99 -7.90 10.78
N SER A 234 -25.10 -9.20 10.49
CA SER A 234 -25.68 -10.17 11.40
C SER A 234 -25.03 -11.54 11.24
N LYS A 235 -24.99 -12.32 12.32
CA LYS A 235 -24.51 -13.70 12.32
C LYS A 235 -25.69 -14.66 12.21
N GLY A 236 -25.62 -15.60 11.29
CA GLY A 236 -26.61 -16.66 11.09
C GLY A 236 -25.96 -18.04 11.05
N GLU A 237 -26.76 -19.07 10.81
CA GLU A 237 -26.29 -20.47 10.72
C GLU A 237 -25.38 -20.69 9.51
N GLU A 238 -25.61 -19.99 8.40
CA GLU A 238 -24.85 -20.11 7.16
C GLU A 238 -23.62 -19.19 7.10
N GLY A 239 -23.36 -18.39 8.14
CA GLY A 239 -22.25 -17.43 8.21
C GLY A 239 -22.68 -16.02 8.55
N ILE A 240 -21.96 -15.04 8.01
CA ILE A 240 -22.20 -13.61 8.25
C ILE A 240 -23.00 -13.02 7.09
N THR A 241 -24.11 -12.37 7.41
CA THR A 241 -24.95 -11.65 6.45
C THR A 241 -24.62 -10.17 6.47
N VAL A 242 -24.26 -9.64 5.29
CA VAL A 242 -24.01 -8.24 5.02
C VAL A 242 -25.24 -7.65 4.35
N SER A 243 -26.01 -6.83 5.05
CA SER A 243 -27.16 -6.10 4.54
C SER A 243 -26.70 -4.80 3.89
N TYR A 244 -27.22 -4.47 2.72
CA TYR A 244 -26.82 -3.31 1.95
C TYR A 244 -27.99 -2.59 1.28
N GLU A 245 -27.72 -1.36 0.87
CA GLU A 245 -28.61 -0.53 0.05
C GLU A 245 -27.84 0.04 -1.15
N ASN A 246 -28.48 0.09 -2.30
CA ASN A 246 -27.99 0.71 -3.52
C ASN A 246 -29.16 1.27 -4.35
N ALA A 247 -28.91 1.72 -5.57
CA ALA A 247 -29.94 2.29 -6.45
C ALA A 247 -31.05 1.28 -6.86
N GLU A 248 -30.79 -0.02 -6.75
CA GLU A 248 -31.72 -1.09 -7.06
C GLU A 248 -32.64 -1.45 -5.86
N GLY A 249 -32.30 -0.95 -4.67
CA GLY A 249 -33.00 -1.18 -3.41
C GLY A 249 -32.13 -1.81 -2.33
N SER A 250 -32.79 -2.42 -1.34
CA SER A 250 -32.12 -3.14 -0.24
C SER A 250 -31.88 -4.59 -0.63
N GLY A 251 -30.73 -5.12 -0.22
CA GLY A 251 -30.37 -6.50 -0.46
C GLY A 251 -29.43 -7.03 0.62
N SER A 252 -29.02 -8.30 0.49
CA SER A 252 -28.04 -8.90 1.37
C SER A 252 -27.14 -9.91 0.66
N VAL A 253 -25.96 -10.14 1.21
CA VAL A 253 -25.06 -11.24 0.84
C VAL A 253 -24.62 -11.97 2.10
N THR A 254 -24.70 -13.30 2.07
CA THR A 254 -24.22 -14.15 3.17
C THR A 254 -22.95 -14.87 2.73
N ALA A 255 -21.94 -14.87 3.60
CA ALA A 255 -20.67 -15.56 3.37
C ALA A 255 -20.15 -16.19 4.67
N GLU A 256 -19.35 -17.25 4.55
CA GLU A 256 -18.73 -17.90 5.69
C GLU A 256 -17.84 -16.95 6.47
N LYS A 257 -17.09 -16.10 5.77
CA LYS A 257 -16.21 -15.08 6.37
C LYS A 257 -16.50 -13.69 5.79
N LEU A 258 -16.23 -12.68 6.62
CA LEU A 258 -16.33 -11.26 6.27
C LEU A 258 -14.98 -10.59 6.47
N LEU A 259 -14.45 -9.91 5.45
CA LEU A 259 -13.25 -9.09 5.53
C LEU A 259 -13.63 -7.60 5.50
N MET A 260 -13.21 -6.86 6.52
CA MET A 260 -13.35 -5.40 6.60
C MET A 260 -12.09 -4.72 6.06
N SER A 261 -12.21 -3.98 4.94
CA SER A 261 -11.09 -3.31 4.25
C SER A 261 -11.43 -1.91 3.74
N VAL A 262 -12.14 -1.13 4.57
CA VAL A 262 -12.67 0.20 4.24
C VAL A 262 -11.71 1.36 4.54
N GLY A 263 -10.44 1.07 4.75
CA GLY A 263 -9.38 2.06 4.93
C GLY A 263 -8.67 1.97 6.27
N ARG A 264 -7.83 2.99 6.50
CA ARG A 264 -6.94 3.09 7.66
C ARG A 264 -7.03 4.48 8.27
N ARG A 265 -6.73 4.60 9.57
CA ARG A 265 -6.65 5.88 10.29
C ARG A 265 -5.32 6.01 11.03
N PRO A 266 -4.71 7.21 11.05
CA PRO A 266 -3.51 7.48 11.83
C PRO A 266 -3.68 7.12 13.31
N VAL A 267 -2.63 6.58 13.91
CA VAL A 267 -2.59 6.28 15.36
C VAL A 267 -2.28 7.57 16.11
N MET A 268 -3.32 8.27 16.56
CA MET A 268 -3.19 9.56 17.26
C MET A 268 -3.29 9.44 18.78
N LYS A 269 -3.78 8.32 19.29
CA LYS A 269 -4.02 8.12 20.73
C LYS A 269 -2.89 7.34 21.39
N GLY A 270 -2.64 7.61 22.67
CA GLY A 270 -1.66 6.90 23.48
C GLY A 270 -0.21 7.31 23.26
N LEU A 271 0.05 8.31 22.43
CA LEU A 271 1.39 8.79 22.12
C LEU A 271 1.80 10.04 22.94
N GLY A 272 0.89 10.65 23.71
CA GLY A 272 1.13 11.91 24.42
C GLY A 272 1.21 13.14 23.50
N LEU A 273 0.58 13.08 22.32
CA LEU A 273 0.62 14.18 21.34
C LEU A 273 -0.03 15.47 21.85
N GLU A 274 -0.94 15.36 22.80
CA GLU A 274 -1.58 16.47 23.50
C GLU A 274 -0.58 17.39 24.21
N ASN A 275 0.61 16.90 24.52
CA ASN A 275 1.70 17.64 25.15
C ASN A 275 2.48 18.53 24.17
N LEU A 276 2.22 18.43 22.86
CA LEU A 276 3.01 19.10 21.82
C LEU A 276 2.29 20.28 21.14
N ASN A 277 0.99 20.47 21.35
CA ASN A 277 0.19 21.50 20.67
C ASN A 277 0.36 21.51 19.14
N LEU A 278 0.31 20.34 18.51
CA LEU A 278 0.52 20.16 17.07
C LEU A 278 -0.65 20.72 16.26
N GLU A 279 -0.36 21.41 15.16
CA GLU A 279 -1.37 21.77 14.17
C GLU A 279 -1.84 20.51 13.42
N LEU A 280 -3.17 20.42 13.26
CA LEU A 280 -3.79 19.31 12.52
C LEU A 280 -4.40 19.81 11.20
N THR A 281 -4.43 18.92 10.22
CA THR A 281 -5.17 19.13 8.98
C THR A 281 -6.68 18.97 9.21
N GLU A 282 -7.52 19.35 8.24
CA GLU A 282 -8.98 19.13 8.26
C GLU A 282 -9.34 17.64 8.46
N ARG A 283 -8.48 16.73 7.99
CA ARG A 283 -8.63 15.27 8.15
C ARG A 283 -8.11 14.75 9.50
N LYS A 284 -7.74 15.66 10.43
CA LYS A 284 -7.20 15.35 11.76
C LYS A 284 -5.88 14.56 11.72
N CYS A 285 -5.08 14.74 10.67
CA CYS A 285 -3.69 14.28 10.61
C CYS A 285 -2.75 15.38 11.03
N ILE A 286 -1.52 15.07 11.43
CA ILE A 286 -0.54 16.08 11.84
C ILE A 286 -0.03 16.82 10.61
N LYS A 287 -0.14 18.16 10.63
CA LYS A 287 0.36 19.01 9.54
C LYS A 287 1.88 19.12 9.60
N VAL A 288 2.51 19.00 8.44
CA VAL A 288 3.97 19.11 8.25
C VAL A 288 4.31 20.06 7.12
N ASP A 289 5.52 20.58 7.12
CA ASP A 289 6.11 21.34 6.02
C ASP A 289 6.81 20.41 4.98
N GLU A 290 7.51 20.99 4.03
CA GLU A 290 8.25 20.28 2.97
C GLU A 290 9.45 19.48 3.47
N HIS A 291 9.89 19.71 4.72
CA HIS A 291 10.95 18.98 5.42
C HIS A 291 10.42 17.98 6.45
N LEU A 292 9.09 17.75 6.47
CA LEU A 292 8.36 16.91 7.42
C LEU A 292 8.40 17.42 8.86
N GLN A 293 8.79 18.68 9.08
CA GLN A 293 8.72 19.31 10.41
C GLN A 293 7.28 19.73 10.70
N SER A 294 6.83 19.48 11.91
CA SER A 294 5.51 19.92 12.39
C SER A 294 5.52 21.42 12.74
N SER A 295 4.40 21.94 13.23
CA SER A 295 4.32 23.29 13.80
C SER A 295 5.23 23.52 15.01
N VAL A 296 5.80 22.46 15.59
CA VAL A 296 6.71 22.51 16.75
C VAL A 296 8.14 22.26 16.28
N PRO A 297 9.05 23.27 16.37
CA PRO A 297 10.45 23.12 15.97
C PRO A 297 11.16 21.96 16.66
N GLY A 298 11.84 21.12 15.85
CA GLY A 298 12.53 19.91 16.31
C GLY A 298 11.63 18.67 16.41
N VAL A 299 10.33 18.78 16.07
CA VAL A 299 9.40 17.65 16.00
C VAL A 299 9.01 17.38 14.55
N TYR A 300 9.34 16.20 14.07
CA TYR A 300 9.09 15.71 12.71
C TYR A 300 8.04 14.62 12.69
N VAL A 301 7.34 14.46 11.56
CA VAL A 301 6.29 13.46 11.42
C VAL A 301 6.35 12.83 10.05
N CYS A 302 6.55 11.50 10.00
CA CYS A 302 6.65 10.75 8.75
C CYS A 302 5.66 9.60 8.68
N GLY A 303 5.27 9.23 7.47
CA GLY A 303 4.34 8.15 7.16
C GLY A 303 2.90 8.51 7.49
N ASP A 304 2.11 7.51 7.77
CA ASP A 304 0.64 7.61 7.83
C ASP A 304 0.10 8.67 8.82
N LEU A 305 0.91 9.10 9.80
CA LEU A 305 0.52 10.14 10.77
C LEU A 305 0.28 11.52 10.14
N ASN A 306 1.00 11.86 9.07
CA ASN A 306 0.80 13.14 8.37
C ASN A 306 -0.40 13.08 7.40
N GLY A 307 -0.86 11.88 7.04
CA GLY A 307 -2.06 11.67 6.23
C GLY A 307 -1.93 12.08 4.76
N VAL A 308 -0.74 12.40 4.27
CA VAL A 308 -0.50 12.78 2.86
C VAL A 308 -0.50 11.55 1.98
N SER A 309 0.26 10.52 2.37
CA SER A 309 0.33 9.26 1.63
C SER A 309 0.50 8.09 2.60
N LEU A 310 -0.38 7.07 2.50
CA LEU A 310 -0.34 5.88 3.35
C LEU A 310 0.44 4.75 2.66
N LEU A 311 1.60 5.08 2.08
CA LEU A 311 2.43 4.15 1.33
C LEU A 311 3.82 4.03 1.95
N ALA A 312 4.31 2.79 2.05
CA ALA A 312 5.59 2.51 2.71
C ALA A 312 6.78 3.20 2.02
N HIS A 313 6.81 3.25 0.69
CA HIS A 313 7.87 3.91 -0.07
C HIS A 313 7.84 5.44 0.06
N THR A 314 6.65 6.04 0.22
CA THR A 314 6.54 7.47 0.57
C THR A 314 7.14 7.71 1.96
N ALA A 315 6.75 6.89 2.95
CA ALA A 315 7.27 6.98 4.32
C ALA A 315 8.80 6.82 4.40
N VAL A 316 9.39 5.98 3.52
CA VAL A 316 10.86 5.85 3.37
C VAL A 316 11.48 7.18 2.91
N ARG A 317 10.94 7.80 1.85
CA ARG A 317 11.47 9.05 1.33
C ARG A 317 11.26 10.22 2.31
N GLU A 318 10.12 10.29 2.96
CA GLU A 318 9.84 11.27 4.02
C GLU A 318 10.86 11.17 5.17
N ALA A 319 11.21 9.93 5.57
CA ALA A 319 12.22 9.69 6.60
C ALA A 319 13.61 10.20 6.19
N GLU A 320 14.02 9.99 4.95
CA GLU A 320 15.29 10.51 4.42
C GLU A 320 15.31 12.04 4.43
N VAL A 321 14.26 12.69 3.95
CA VAL A 321 14.13 14.15 3.95
C VAL A 321 14.20 14.72 5.36
N SER A 322 13.48 14.14 6.31
CA SER A 322 13.50 14.60 7.70
C SER A 322 14.90 14.50 8.33
N VAL A 323 15.60 13.38 8.10
CA VAL A 323 16.97 13.21 8.58
C VAL A 323 17.94 14.18 7.90
N HIS A 324 17.81 14.40 6.58
CA HIS A 324 18.61 15.39 5.86
C HIS A 324 18.43 16.79 6.45
N HIS A 325 17.22 17.19 6.75
CA HIS A 325 16.94 18.48 7.39
C HIS A 325 17.56 18.56 8.80
N ILE A 326 17.46 17.50 9.62
CA ILE A 326 18.05 17.43 10.96
C ILE A 326 19.57 17.62 10.92
N ILE A 327 20.27 17.08 9.91
CA ILE A 327 21.73 17.20 9.77
C ILE A 327 22.16 18.42 8.96
N GLY A 328 21.23 19.31 8.59
CA GLY A 328 21.54 20.53 7.85
C GLY A 328 21.83 20.32 6.35
N LYS A 329 21.41 19.20 5.77
CA LYS A 329 21.52 18.92 4.34
C LYS A 329 20.28 19.42 3.63
N GLU A 330 20.45 20.14 2.52
CA GLU A 330 19.35 20.62 1.70
C GLU A 330 18.64 19.45 1.01
N ASP A 331 17.36 19.29 1.32
CA ASP A 331 16.46 18.31 0.71
C ASP A 331 15.01 18.66 1.06
N LYS A 332 14.05 18.29 0.20
CA LYS A 332 12.62 18.49 0.45
C LYS A 332 11.77 17.39 -0.17
N MET A 333 10.58 17.19 0.38
CA MET A 333 9.64 16.18 -0.10
C MET A 333 8.87 16.68 -1.32
N SER A 334 8.85 15.84 -2.37
CA SER A 334 7.95 15.96 -3.51
C SER A 334 6.94 14.82 -3.47
N TYR A 335 5.67 15.13 -3.70
CA TYR A 335 4.58 14.14 -3.77
C TYR A 335 4.02 14.00 -5.19
N GLN A 336 4.60 14.67 -6.19
CA GLN A 336 4.06 14.70 -7.56
C GLN A 336 4.17 13.35 -8.29
N ALA A 337 5.15 12.52 -7.95
CA ALA A 337 5.45 11.26 -8.64
C ALA A 337 5.45 10.04 -7.70
N ILE A 338 4.50 9.98 -6.77
CA ILE A 338 4.35 8.82 -5.87
C ILE A 338 3.60 7.70 -6.60
N PRO A 339 4.22 6.53 -6.87
CA PRO A 339 3.54 5.44 -7.55
C PRO A 339 2.60 4.68 -6.60
N GLY A 340 1.40 4.40 -7.08
CA GLY A 340 0.46 3.47 -6.45
C GLY A 340 0.42 2.15 -7.21
N VAL A 341 0.45 1.02 -6.49
CA VAL A 341 0.44 -0.32 -7.11
C VAL A 341 -0.54 -1.23 -6.37
N VAL A 342 -1.28 -2.04 -7.14
CA VAL A 342 -2.09 -3.15 -6.64
C VAL A 342 -1.55 -4.44 -7.22
N TYR A 343 -1.12 -5.35 -6.38
CA TYR A 343 -0.40 -6.57 -6.73
C TYR A 343 -1.33 -7.74 -7.04
N THR A 344 -2.44 -7.43 -7.69
CA THR A 344 -3.34 -8.44 -8.27
C THR A 344 -2.66 -9.16 -9.44
N ASN A 345 -3.33 -10.15 -10.06
CA ASN A 345 -2.85 -10.80 -11.27
C ASN A 345 -3.95 -10.74 -12.36
N PRO A 346 -3.87 -9.80 -13.34
CA PRO A 346 -2.77 -8.85 -13.62
C PRO A 346 -2.63 -7.74 -12.57
N GLU A 347 -1.43 -7.14 -12.50
CA GLU A 347 -1.13 -5.96 -11.71
C GLU A 347 -1.71 -4.69 -12.33
N ILE A 348 -2.06 -3.71 -11.49
CA ILE A 348 -2.37 -2.35 -11.92
C ILE A 348 -1.50 -1.35 -11.15
N ALA A 349 -0.95 -0.36 -11.84
CA ALA A 349 -0.11 0.68 -11.26
C ALA A 349 -0.44 2.05 -11.86
N SER A 350 -0.27 3.11 -11.06
CA SER A 350 -0.45 4.50 -11.50
C SER A 350 0.58 5.40 -10.82
N VAL A 351 0.97 6.50 -11.47
CA VAL A 351 1.86 7.52 -10.94
C VAL A 351 1.48 8.89 -11.51
N GLY A 352 1.68 9.95 -10.73
CA GLY A 352 1.33 11.29 -11.12
C GLY A 352 -0.18 11.59 -11.05
N MET A 353 -0.66 12.51 -11.87
CA MET A 353 -2.06 12.95 -11.86
C MET A 353 -2.96 11.97 -12.63
N SER A 354 -4.15 11.71 -12.11
CA SER A 354 -5.21 11.02 -12.84
C SER A 354 -5.96 11.97 -13.77
N GLU A 355 -6.72 11.44 -14.73
CA GLU A 355 -7.59 12.24 -15.58
C GLU A 355 -8.59 13.06 -14.77
N GLU A 356 -9.15 12.47 -13.69
CA GLU A 356 -10.08 13.14 -12.80
C GLU A 356 -9.42 14.32 -12.09
N ALA A 357 -8.17 14.15 -11.63
CA ALA A 357 -7.41 15.20 -10.96
C ALA A 357 -7.09 16.36 -11.94
N LEU A 358 -6.68 16.03 -13.16
CA LEU A 358 -6.41 17.03 -14.21
C LEU A 358 -7.68 17.81 -14.58
N LYS A 359 -8.81 17.13 -14.78
CA LYS A 359 -10.11 17.74 -15.04
C LYS A 359 -10.57 18.66 -13.90
N ALA A 360 -10.43 18.20 -12.66
CA ALA A 360 -10.82 18.98 -11.47
C ALA A 360 -9.99 20.26 -11.30
N GLN A 361 -8.72 20.25 -11.74
CA GLN A 361 -7.82 21.40 -11.71
C GLN A 361 -7.87 22.26 -12.97
N GLY A 362 -8.67 21.88 -14.00
CA GLY A 362 -8.76 22.61 -15.27
C GLY A 362 -7.47 22.56 -16.10
N ILE A 363 -6.63 21.54 -15.89
CA ILE A 363 -5.38 21.38 -16.63
C ILE A 363 -5.67 20.66 -17.95
N ALA A 364 -5.31 21.28 -19.07
CA ALA A 364 -5.42 20.67 -20.39
C ALA A 364 -4.41 19.53 -20.55
N TYR A 365 -4.86 18.41 -21.07
CA TYR A 365 -4.03 17.23 -21.28
C TYR A 365 -4.49 16.40 -22.49
N GLN A 366 -3.58 15.59 -22.98
CA GLN A 366 -3.87 14.53 -23.94
C GLN A 366 -3.62 13.16 -23.28
N ALA A 367 -4.56 12.23 -23.46
CA ALA A 367 -4.38 10.84 -23.03
C ALA A 367 -3.86 9.99 -24.20
N LEU A 368 -2.63 9.53 -24.07
CA LEU A 368 -2.01 8.59 -24.99
C LEU A 368 -2.21 7.18 -24.42
N LYS A 369 -2.72 6.25 -25.23
CA LYS A 369 -3.07 4.91 -24.77
C LYS A 369 -2.60 3.87 -25.76
N LEU A 370 -1.81 2.91 -25.28
CA LEU A 370 -1.27 1.81 -26.07
C LEU A 370 -1.60 0.47 -25.42
N PRO A 371 -1.98 -0.55 -26.21
CA PRO A 371 -2.06 -1.91 -25.71
C PRO A 371 -0.65 -2.44 -25.39
N MET A 372 -0.52 -3.13 -24.26
CA MET A 372 0.75 -3.78 -23.87
C MET A 372 1.21 -4.83 -24.91
N ALA A 373 0.33 -5.25 -25.81
CA ALA A 373 0.65 -6.12 -26.93
C ALA A 373 1.68 -5.53 -27.93
N TYR A 374 1.99 -4.23 -27.84
CA TYR A 374 3.11 -3.65 -28.60
C TYR A 374 4.48 -4.10 -28.06
N SER A 375 4.53 -4.64 -26.84
CA SER A 375 5.72 -5.30 -26.32
C SER A 375 5.69 -6.80 -26.63
N GLY A 376 6.63 -7.29 -27.43
CA GLY A 376 6.77 -8.72 -27.75
C GLY A 376 6.98 -9.58 -26.48
N ARG A 377 7.71 -9.09 -25.50
CA ARG A 377 7.90 -9.77 -24.21
C ARG A 377 6.61 -9.91 -23.42
N PHE A 378 5.78 -8.86 -23.40
CA PHE A 378 4.49 -8.93 -22.74
C PHE A 378 3.60 -10.01 -23.36
N VAL A 379 3.54 -10.06 -24.69
CA VAL A 379 2.75 -11.08 -25.41
C VAL A 379 3.23 -12.49 -25.10
N ALA A 380 4.55 -12.71 -25.09
CA ALA A 380 5.13 -14.01 -24.81
C ALA A 380 4.85 -14.54 -23.39
N GLU A 381 4.72 -13.64 -22.41
CA GLU A 381 4.59 -14.01 -20.99
C GLU A 381 3.16 -13.88 -20.43
N ASN A 382 2.27 -13.14 -21.12
CA ASN A 382 0.92 -12.84 -20.64
C ASN A 382 -0.15 -13.22 -21.67
N GLU A 383 -0.11 -14.46 -22.15
CA GLU A 383 -1.03 -14.94 -23.17
C GLU A 383 -2.50 -14.79 -22.75
N GLY A 384 -3.29 -14.12 -23.61
CA GLY A 384 -4.71 -13.87 -23.38
C GLY A 384 -5.01 -12.76 -22.37
N VAL A 385 -4.01 -11.99 -21.92
CA VAL A 385 -4.20 -10.83 -21.03
C VAL A 385 -4.24 -9.53 -21.85
N ASN A 386 -5.32 -8.75 -21.69
CA ASN A 386 -5.45 -7.42 -22.29
C ASN A 386 -4.80 -6.37 -21.37
N GLY A 387 -3.49 -6.15 -21.55
CA GLY A 387 -2.78 -5.08 -20.84
C GLY A 387 -2.85 -3.75 -21.57
N VAL A 388 -2.78 -2.66 -20.81
CA VAL A 388 -2.82 -1.28 -21.32
C VAL A 388 -1.79 -0.43 -20.60
N CYS A 389 -1.08 0.42 -21.34
CA CYS A 389 -0.32 1.55 -20.82
C CYS A 389 -0.97 2.85 -21.28
N LYS A 390 -1.33 3.72 -20.32
CA LYS A 390 -1.90 5.04 -20.55
C LYS A 390 -0.95 6.09 -19.98
N VAL A 391 -0.64 7.12 -20.78
CA VAL A 391 0.19 8.25 -20.39
C VAL A 391 -0.59 9.53 -20.62
N LEU A 392 -0.62 10.42 -19.63
CA LEU A 392 -1.26 11.72 -19.70
C LEU A 392 -0.17 12.78 -19.90
N VAL A 393 -0.28 13.57 -20.95
CA VAL A 393 0.71 14.58 -21.30
C VAL A 393 0.08 15.97 -21.43
N ALA A 394 0.84 17.01 -21.09
CA ALA A 394 0.49 18.40 -21.36
C ALA A 394 0.58 18.68 -22.87
N GLU A 395 0.13 19.88 -23.30
CA GLU A 395 0.18 20.30 -24.70
C GLU A 395 1.60 20.31 -25.29
N ASP A 396 2.61 20.57 -24.46
CA ASP A 396 4.01 20.56 -24.86
C ASP A 396 4.66 19.15 -24.81
N GLY A 397 3.89 18.12 -24.45
CA GLY A 397 4.34 16.73 -24.35
C GLY A 397 4.90 16.34 -22.97
N THR A 398 4.94 17.25 -21.97
CA THR A 398 5.40 16.95 -20.62
C THR A 398 4.52 15.88 -19.97
N VAL A 399 5.14 14.86 -19.36
CA VAL A 399 4.42 13.74 -18.71
C VAL A 399 3.81 14.23 -17.40
N LEU A 400 2.49 14.12 -17.28
CA LEU A 400 1.71 14.53 -16.11
C LEU A 400 1.27 13.35 -15.23
N GLY A 401 1.03 12.20 -15.86
CA GLY A 401 0.58 11.00 -15.18
C GLY A 401 0.69 9.78 -16.07
N ALA A 402 0.71 8.59 -15.46
CA ALA A 402 0.67 7.35 -16.18
C ALA A 402 -0.06 6.28 -15.38
N SER A 403 -0.71 5.36 -16.09
CA SER A 403 -1.38 4.19 -15.51
C SER A 403 -1.13 2.97 -16.39
N MET A 404 -0.93 1.81 -15.77
CA MET A 404 -0.61 0.58 -16.47
C MET A 404 -1.39 -0.59 -15.87
N LEU A 405 -2.00 -1.41 -16.72
CA LEU A 405 -2.62 -2.68 -16.38
C LEU A 405 -1.88 -3.80 -17.11
N GLY A 406 -1.37 -4.77 -16.36
CA GLY A 406 -0.64 -5.93 -16.90
C GLY A 406 0.68 -6.18 -16.19
N ASN A 407 1.18 -7.43 -16.23
CA ASN A 407 2.45 -7.76 -15.57
C ASN A 407 3.65 -7.41 -16.46
N PRO A 408 4.70 -6.80 -15.90
CA PRO A 408 4.93 -6.40 -14.51
C PRO A 408 4.74 -4.88 -14.29
N ALA A 409 3.50 -4.39 -14.20
CA ALA A 409 3.21 -2.96 -14.03
C ALA A 409 3.91 -2.34 -12.80
N SER A 410 4.05 -3.10 -11.71
CA SER A 410 4.72 -2.67 -10.48
C SER A 410 6.18 -2.26 -10.70
N GLU A 411 6.88 -2.94 -11.59
CA GLU A 411 8.30 -2.69 -11.88
C GLU A 411 8.48 -1.60 -12.95
N LEU A 412 7.47 -1.41 -13.82
CA LEU A 412 7.58 -0.53 -14.97
C LEU A 412 7.14 0.91 -14.68
N ILE A 413 6.18 1.10 -13.78
CA ILE A 413 5.57 2.41 -13.53
C ILE A 413 6.58 3.47 -13.08
N ILE A 414 7.69 3.07 -12.48
CA ILE A 414 8.76 3.97 -12.05
C ILE A 414 9.38 4.75 -13.22
N VAL A 415 9.38 4.20 -14.44
CA VAL A 415 9.89 4.90 -15.63
C VAL A 415 9.10 6.19 -15.88
N ALA A 416 7.77 6.12 -15.76
CA ALA A 416 6.92 7.30 -15.83
C ALA A 416 7.09 8.21 -14.60
N GLY A 417 7.26 7.62 -13.40
CA GLY A 417 7.52 8.39 -12.18
C GLY A 417 8.77 9.26 -12.28
N MET A 418 9.86 8.70 -12.79
CA MET A 418 11.10 9.45 -13.04
C MET A 418 10.89 10.56 -14.07
N ALA A 419 10.13 10.30 -15.14
CA ALA A 419 9.83 11.30 -16.14
C ALA A 419 9.02 12.48 -15.57
N ILE A 420 8.04 12.21 -14.72
CA ILE A 420 7.24 13.23 -14.03
C ILE A 420 8.10 14.06 -13.08
N GLU A 421 8.91 13.41 -12.23
CA GLU A 421 9.76 14.07 -11.25
C GLU A 421 10.78 15.01 -11.92
N ASP A 422 11.32 14.60 -13.07
CA ASP A 422 12.29 15.36 -13.84
C ASP A 422 11.67 16.32 -14.88
N GLY A 423 10.33 16.41 -14.96
CA GLY A 423 9.64 17.25 -15.95
C GLY A 423 9.94 16.89 -17.41
N LYS A 424 10.10 15.58 -17.69
CA LYS A 424 10.43 15.08 -19.04
C LYS A 424 9.21 15.03 -19.94
N LYS A 425 9.48 15.10 -21.24
CA LYS A 425 8.48 14.89 -22.28
C LYS A 425 8.40 13.41 -22.67
N VAL A 426 7.25 13.00 -23.17
CA VAL A 426 7.04 11.63 -23.65
C VAL A 426 8.04 11.23 -24.74
N GLU A 427 8.42 12.17 -25.61
CA GLU A 427 9.41 11.94 -26.66
C GLU A 427 10.83 11.67 -26.14
N ASP A 428 11.16 12.11 -24.91
CA ASP A 428 12.48 11.86 -24.32
C ASP A 428 12.74 10.36 -24.11
N TRP A 429 11.70 9.55 -23.96
CA TRP A 429 11.87 8.11 -23.83
C TRP A 429 12.55 7.46 -25.06
N LYS A 430 12.38 8.04 -26.24
CA LYS A 430 13.04 7.55 -27.49
C LYS A 430 14.55 7.74 -27.47
N ARG A 431 15.07 8.57 -26.59
CA ARG A 431 16.52 8.80 -26.41
C ARG A 431 17.21 7.72 -25.57
N TYR A 432 16.43 6.98 -24.78
CA TYR A 432 16.97 5.92 -23.93
C TYR A 432 17.02 4.58 -24.69
N VAL A 433 18.05 3.78 -24.39
CA VAL A 433 18.20 2.45 -24.97
C VAL A 433 17.57 1.46 -23.98
N PHE A 434 16.39 0.96 -24.35
CA PHE A 434 15.75 -0.11 -23.59
C PHE A 434 16.32 -1.46 -24.00
N PRO A 435 16.53 -2.40 -23.05
CA PRO A 435 16.95 -3.75 -23.42
C PRO A 435 15.83 -4.47 -24.17
N HIS A 436 16.20 -5.26 -25.18
CA HIS A 436 15.28 -6.03 -26.03
C HIS A 436 15.46 -7.54 -25.82
N PRO A 437 14.38 -8.34 -25.65
CA PRO A 437 12.98 -7.89 -25.51
C PRO A 437 12.61 -7.63 -24.04
N THR A 438 11.91 -6.54 -23.77
CA THR A 438 11.36 -6.23 -22.43
C THR A 438 9.97 -5.61 -22.54
N ALA A 439 9.16 -5.78 -21.48
CA ALA A 439 7.87 -5.10 -21.40
C ALA A 439 8.00 -3.56 -21.28
N GLY A 440 9.13 -3.08 -20.78
CA GLY A 440 9.43 -1.64 -20.64
C GLY A 440 9.59 -0.90 -21.96
N GLU A 441 9.85 -1.60 -23.07
CA GLU A 441 9.92 -0.99 -24.41
C GLU A 441 8.61 -0.28 -24.80
N ILE A 442 7.49 -0.57 -24.15
CA ILE A 442 6.20 0.10 -24.36
C ILE A 442 6.32 1.63 -24.24
N PHE A 443 7.21 2.14 -23.39
CA PHE A 443 7.41 3.58 -23.23
C PHE A 443 8.05 4.24 -24.46
N ARG A 444 8.73 3.51 -25.32
CA ARG A 444 9.30 4.03 -26.56
C ARG A 444 8.28 4.15 -27.71
N GLU A 445 7.14 3.48 -27.55
CA GLU A 445 6.10 3.44 -28.59
C GLU A 445 5.18 4.69 -28.53
N PHE A 446 5.30 5.50 -27.48
CA PHE A 446 4.58 6.78 -27.34
C PHE A 446 5.14 7.94 -28.18
#